data_94c33e6d3ed52862680fdb760d0b4417
#
_entry.id   94c33e6d3ed52862680fdb760d0b4417
#
_cell.length_a   1.000
_cell.length_b   1.000
_cell.length_c   1.000
_cell.angle_alpha   90.00
_cell.angle_beta   90.00
_cell.angle_gamma   90.00
#
_symmetry.space_group_name_H-M   'P 1'
#
loop_
_entity.id
_entity.type
_entity.pdbx_description
1 polymer ?
#
loop_
_entity_poly.entity_id
_entity_poly.type
_entity_poly.pdbx_seq_one_letter_code
_entity_poly.pdbx_strand_id
1 'polypeptide(L)'
;MKIEPFLTEQFFTQYEFSAPHLLASSDCETMSIRELLQLAGSTLDELGGVTLGYTESQGDPQLRSQVSGMYTDVNGEDVVILTSPVEGIYLAMQTLLQPDDEVIAL
;
A
#
# COMPACT_ATOMS: atom_id res chain seq x y z
N MET A 1 -17.64 -20.87 -1.00
CA MET A 1 -17.37 -19.99 -2.14
C MET A 1 -16.11 -20.52 -2.83
N LYS A 2 -16.14 -20.72 -4.15
CA LYS A 2 -14.93 -21.09 -4.93
C LYS A 2 -14.39 -19.82 -5.56
N ILE A 3 -13.15 -19.47 -5.21
CA ILE A 3 -12.45 -18.32 -5.79
C ILE A 3 -11.51 -18.88 -6.86
N GLU A 4 -11.63 -18.38 -8.08
CA GLU A 4 -10.72 -18.76 -9.15
C GLU A 4 -9.31 -18.18 -8.87
N PRO A 5 -8.26 -18.89 -9.28
CA PRO A 5 -6.88 -18.43 -9.08
C PRO A 5 -6.63 -17.07 -9.74
N PHE A 6 -5.91 -16.20 -9.05
CA PHE A 6 -5.42 -14.94 -9.63
C PHE A 6 -4.19 -15.23 -10.50
N LEU A 7 -4.40 -15.34 -11.81
CA LEU A 7 -3.38 -15.80 -12.75
C LEU A 7 -2.15 -14.90 -12.81
N THR A 8 -2.33 -13.59 -12.60
CA THR A 8 -1.21 -12.63 -12.56
C THR A 8 -0.26 -12.94 -11.41
N GLU A 9 -0.78 -13.21 -10.22
CA GLU A 9 0.03 -13.58 -9.07
C GLU A 9 0.73 -14.93 -9.25
N GLN A 10 0.09 -15.88 -9.91
CA GLN A 10 0.72 -17.16 -10.27
C GLN A 10 1.89 -16.96 -11.25
N PHE A 11 1.73 -16.06 -12.21
CA PHE A 11 2.79 -15.69 -13.15
C PHE A 11 3.97 -15.06 -12.39
N PHE A 12 3.72 -14.06 -11.53
CA PHE A 12 4.77 -13.42 -10.73
C PHE A 12 5.46 -14.41 -9.80
N THR A 13 4.71 -15.26 -9.10
CA THR A 13 5.30 -16.32 -8.24
C THR A 13 6.34 -17.17 -8.97
N GLN A 14 6.13 -17.43 -10.25
CA GLN A 14 7.03 -18.24 -11.05
C GLN A 14 8.20 -17.46 -11.65
N TYR A 15 7.98 -16.22 -12.07
CA TYR A 15 8.92 -15.52 -12.96
C TYR A 15 9.54 -14.26 -12.35
N GLU A 16 8.92 -13.63 -11.34
CA GLU A 16 9.33 -12.33 -10.81
C GLU A 16 10.81 -12.26 -10.42
N PHE A 17 11.32 -13.31 -9.78
CA PHE A 17 12.71 -13.37 -9.30
C PHE A 17 13.62 -14.24 -10.16
N SER A 18 13.13 -14.83 -11.22
CA SER A 18 13.88 -15.77 -12.06
C SER A 18 14.06 -15.33 -13.50
N ALA A 19 13.15 -14.49 -14.01
CA ALA A 19 13.23 -14.00 -15.38
C ALA A 19 14.38 -12.99 -15.53
N PRO A 20 15.24 -13.15 -16.56
CA PRO A 20 16.33 -12.21 -16.80
C PRO A 20 15.85 -10.80 -17.20
N HIS A 21 14.63 -10.69 -17.72
CA HIS A 21 13.99 -9.43 -18.10
C HIS A 21 12.49 -9.51 -17.80
N LEU A 22 12.07 -8.91 -16.70
CA LEU A 22 10.66 -8.82 -16.32
C LEU A 22 10.11 -7.48 -16.80
N LEU A 23 9.42 -7.48 -17.94
CA LEU A 23 8.83 -6.26 -18.52
C LEU A 23 7.38 -6.01 -18.12
N ALA A 24 6.80 -6.90 -17.32
CA ALA A 24 5.40 -6.87 -16.90
C ALA A 24 5.19 -6.31 -15.49
N SER A 25 6.27 -5.97 -14.78
CA SER A 25 6.19 -5.35 -13.45
C SER A 25 5.77 -3.88 -13.58
N SER A 26 4.83 -3.47 -12.73
CA SER A 26 4.43 -2.07 -12.56
C SER A 26 5.11 -1.40 -11.36
N ASP A 27 6.01 -2.11 -10.69
CA ASP A 27 6.70 -1.63 -9.51
C ASP A 27 7.69 -0.51 -9.86
N CYS A 28 7.86 0.41 -8.92
CA CYS A 28 8.92 1.39 -8.99
C CYS A 28 10.29 0.71 -8.82
N GLU A 29 11.34 1.36 -9.31
CA GLU A 29 12.71 0.93 -9.03
C GLU A 29 12.94 0.88 -7.52
N THR A 30 13.52 -0.23 -7.05
CA THR A 30 13.78 -0.44 -5.63
C THR A 30 14.99 0.36 -5.15
N MET A 31 14.94 0.80 -3.91
CA MET A 31 16.07 1.47 -3.25
C MET A 31 16.36 0.86 -1.88
N SER A 32 17.56 1.04 -1.38
CA SER A 32 17.90 0.63 -0.03
C SER A 32 17.32 1.60 1.00
N ILE A 33 17.14 1.12 2.25
CA ILE A 33 16.75 1.98 3.37
C ILE A 33 17.70 3.17 3.53
N ARG A 34 19.00 2.95 3.29
CA ARG A 34 20.01 4.01 3.37
C ARG A 34 19.77 5.13 2.35
N GLU A 35 19.50 4.76 1.10
CA GLU A 35 19.18 5.72 0.04
C GLU A 35 17.90 6.47 0.35
N LEU A 36 16.86 5.79 0.82
CA LEU A 36 15.60 6.42 1.23
C LEU A 36 15.81 7.43 2.36
N LEU A 37 16.57 7.07 3.40
CA LEU A 37 16.87 7.99 4.50
C LEU A 37 17.70 9.19 4.06
N GLN A 38 18.65 9.01 3.14
CA GLN A 38 19.39 10.12 2.56
C GLN A 38 18.47 11.09 1.80
N LEU A 39 17.53 10.58 1.01
CA LEU A 39 16.54 11.41 0.31
C LEU A 39 15.62 12.14 1.29
N ALA A 40 15.25 11.49 2.39
CA ALA A 40 14.41 12.06 3.44
C ALA A 40 15.18 13.05 4.35
N GLY A 41 16.50 13.17 4.23
CA GLY A 41 17.33 13.97 5.14
C GLY A 41 17.42 13.39 6.55
N SER A 42 17.23 12.07 6.70
CA SER A 42 17.21 11.33 7.97
C SER A 42 18.39 10.36 8.06
N THR A 43 18.52 9.67 9.20
CA THR A 43 19.63 8.78 9.53
C THR A 43 19.14 7.41 10.01
N LEU A 44 20.03 6.40 9.97
CA LEU A 44 19.77 5.09 10.55
C LEU A 44 19.59 5.15 12.07
N ASP A 45 20.26 6.09 12.74
CA ASP A 45 20.14 6.27 14.20
C ASP A 45 18.74 6.81 14.55
N GLU A 46 18.22 7.75 13.76
CA GLU A 46 16.84 8.24 13.93
C GLU A 46 15.82 7.13 13.67
N LEU A 47 16.00 6.35 12.63
CA LEU A 47 15.15 5.18 12.36
C LEU A 47 15.25 4.15 13.49
N GLY A 48 16.46 3.92 14.02
CA GLY A 48 16.68 3.03 15.17
C GLY A 48 16.04 3.50 16.48
N GLY A 49 15.76 4.81 16.59
CA GLY A 49 15.05 5.41 17.73
C GLY A 49 13.52 5.26 17.68
N VAL A 50 12.95 4.76 16.58
CA VAL A 50 11.51 4.58 16.45
C VAL A 50 11.01 3.49 17.40
N THR A 51 10.06 3.83 18.25
CA THR A 51 9.43 2.87 19.15
C THR A 51 8.35 2.07 18.40
N LEU A 52 8.49 0.75 18.41
CA LEU A 52 7.49 -0.15 17.84
C LEU A 52 6.34 -0.33 18.83
N GLY A 53 5.22 0.30 18.56
CA GLY A 53 4.04 0.28 19.42
C GLY A 53 2.75 0.45 18.64
N TYR A 54 1.64 0.46 19.34
CA TYR A 54 0.35 0.78 18.72
C TYR A 54 0.29 2.26 18.36
N THR A 55 -0.37 2.54 17.26
CA THR A 55 -0.84 3.86 16.86
C THR A 55 -2.37 3.87 16.80
N GLU A 56 -2.96 4.95 16.36
CA GLU A 56 -4.40 5.09 16.19
C GLU A 56 -4.93 4.06 15.16
N SER A 57 -6.15 3.60 15.37
CA SER A 57 -6.76 2.55 14.52
C SER A 57 -6.90 2.94 13.04
N GLN A 58 -6.96 4.23 12.74
CA GLN A 58 -6.94 4.74 11.35
C GLN A 58 -5.52 4.93 10.80
N GLY A 59 -4.51 4.75 11.62
CA GLY A 59 -3.10 5.04 11.31
C GLY A 59 -2.60 6.34 11.94
N ASP A 60 -1.28 6.50 11.96
CA ASP A 60 -0.61 7.65 12.55
C ASP A 60 -1.13 8.98 11.99
N PRO A 61 -1.53 9.96 12.85
CA PRO A 61 -2.11 11.22 12.40
C PRO A 61 -1.18 12.06 11.53
N GLN A 62 0.12 12.01 11.76
CA GLN A 62 1.09 12.75 10.94
C GLN A 62 1.18 12.15 9.55
N LEU A 63 1.24 10.81 9.46
CA LEU A 63 1.24 10.12 8.17
C LEU A 63 -0.05 10.42 7.40
N ARG A 64 -1.20 10.34 8.05
CA ARG A 64 -2.48 10.65 7.40
C ARG A 64 -2.55 12.09 6.89
N SER A 65 -2.02 13.04 7.67
CA SER A 65 -1.94 14.45 7.25
C SER A 65 -1.01 14.65 6.05
N GLN A 66 0.12 13.93 6.00
CA GLN A 66 1.03 13.99 4.84
C GLN A 66 0.40 13.37 3.59
N VAL A 67 -0.27 12.24 3.73
CA VAL A 67 -0.99 11.59 2.63
C VAL A 67 -2.09 12.49 2.09
N SER A 68 -2.91 13.08 2.97
CA SER A 68 -4.00 13.98 2.55
C SER A 68 -3.48 15.20 1.80
N GLY A 69 -2.30 15.71 2.16
CA GLY A 69 -1.65 16.83 1.47
C GLY A 69 -1.26 16.57 0.01
N MET A 70 -1.30 15.31 -0.47
CA MET A 70 -1.09 14.95 -1.88
C MET A 70 -2.37 15.06 -2.73
N TYR A 71 -3.50 15.32 -2.11
CA TYR A 71 -4.82 15.37 -2.77
C TYR A 71 -5.50 16.72 -2.53
N THR A 72 -6.38 17.09 -3.44
CA THR A 72 -7.25 18.26 -3.28
C THR A 72 -8.52 17.85 -2.54
N ASP A 73 -8.95 18.65 -1.60
CA ASP A 73 -10.20 18.46 -0.82
C ASP A 73 -10.26 17.15 0.01
N VAL A 74 -9.09 16.62 0.41
CA VAL A 74 -8.96 15.47 1.32
C VAL A 74 -8.30 15.95 2.61
N ASN A 75 -8.89 15.63 3.76
CA ASN A 75 -8.32 15.91 5.07
C ASN A 75 -7.69 14.64 5.67
N GLY A 76 -6.84 14.78 6.67
CA GLY A 76 -6.26 13.62 7.36
C GLY A 76 -7.30 12.70 8.00
N GLU A 77 -8.48 13.21 8.33
CA GLU A 77 -9.60 12.42 8.87
C GLU A 77 -10.26 11.52 7.82
N ASP A 78 -10.12 11.86 6.54
CA ASP A 78 -10.64 11.06 5.42
C ASP A 78 -9.68 9.93 4.99
N VAL A 79 -8.51 9.84 5.62
CA VAL A 79 -7.46 8.88 5.29
C VAL A 79 -7.42 7.74 6.31
N VAL A 80 -7.37 6.51 5.82
CA VAL A 80 -7.12 5.30 6.62
C VAL A 80 -5.87 4.61 6.08
N ILE A 81 -4.93 4.34 6.96
CA ILE A 81 -3.69 3.61 6.61
C ILE A 81 -3.93 2.11 6.81
N LEU A 82 -3.64 1.33 5.79
CA LEU A 82 -3.82 -0.12 5.78
C LEU A 82 -2.49 -0.82 5.48
N THR A 83 -2.41 -2.09 5.80
CA THR A 83 -1.19 -2.89 5.60
C THR A 83 -0.89 -3.13 4.13
N SER A 84 -1.94 -3.33 3.31
CA SER A 84 -1.78 -3.55 1.88
C SER A 84 -2.95 -2.97 1.07
N PRO A 85 -2.72 -2.60 -0.21
CA PRO A 85 -3.77 -2.11 -1.09
C PRO A 85 -4.90 -3.13 -1.31
N VAL A 86 -4.57 -4.42 -1.39
CA VAL A 86 -5.55 -5.49 -1.61
C VAL A 86 -6.50 -5.62 -0.41
N GLU A 87 -5.98 -5.46 0.81
CA GLU A 87 -6.80 -5.39 2.02
C GLU A 87 -7.78 -4.22 1.95
N GLY A 88 -7.29 -3.04 1.53
CA GLY A 88 -8.13 -1.85 1.36
C GLY A 88 -9.27 -2.07 0.36
N ILE A 89 -8.98 -2.65 -0.78
CA ILE A 89 -9.98 -2.99 -1.80
C ILE A 89 -11.02 -3.95 -1.23
N TYR A 90 -10.58 -5.02 -0.56
CA TYR A 90 -11.48 -5.99 0.04
C TYR A 90 -12.39 -5.35 1.08
N LEU A 91 -11.84 -4.56 2.00
CA LEU A 91 -12.61 -3.89 3.06
C LEU A 91 -13.60 -2.87 2.48
N ALA A 92 -13.19 -2.11 1.48
CA ALA A 92 -14.06 -1.16 0.79
C ALA A 92 -15.25 -1.87 0.14
N MET A 93 -14.99 -2.96 -0.59
CA MET A 93 -16.02 -3.78 -1.22
C MET A 93 -17.01 -4.35 -0.18
N GLN A 94 -16.49 -4.88 0.94
CA GLN A 94 -17.32 -5.45 2.00
C GLN A 94 -18.16 -4.40 2.74
N THR A 95 -17.67 -3.17 2.81
CA THR A 95 -18.32 -2.09 3.59
C THR A 95 -19.35 -1.32 2.76
N LEU A 96 -19.06 -1.11 1.48
CA LEU A 96 -19.83 -0.20 0.64
C LEU A 96 -20.88 -0.91 -0.22
N LEU A 97 -20.66 -2.20 -0.54
CA LEU A 97 -21.52 -2.92 -1.48
C LEU A 97 -22.60 -3.75 -0.77
N GLN A 98 -23.76 -3.74 -1.36
CA GLN A 98 -24.92 -4.57 -1.00
C GLN A 98 -25.14 -5.64 -2.08
N PRO A 99 -25.88 -6.72 -1.80
CA PRO A 99 -26.34 -7.62 -2.86
C PRO A 99 -27.08 -6.83 -3.96
N ASP A 100 -26.77 -7.14 -5.20
CA ASP A 100 -27.30 -6.51 -6.43
C ASP A 100 -26.71 -5.15 -6.79
N ASP A 101 -25.73 -4.63 -6.04
CA ASP A 101 -24.96 -3.46 -6.47
C ASP A 101 -24.01 -3.81 -7.62
N GLU A 102 -23.81 -2.85 -8.52
CA GLU A 102 -22.91 -2.97 -9.67
C GLU A 102 -21.65 -2.13 -9.45
N VAL A 103 -20.49 -2.67 -9.82
CA VAL A 103 -19.20 -2.01 -9.72
C VAL A 103 -18.57 -1.91 -11.11
N ILE A 104 -18.11 -0.72 -11.47
CA ILE A 104 -17.30 -0.51 -12.68
C ILE A 104 -15.82 -0.57 -12.27
N ALA A 105 -15.08 -1.49 -12.85
CA ALA A 105 -13.62 -1.59 -12.72
C ALA A 105 -12.95 -1.22 -14.05
N LEU A 106 -11.83 -0.46 -13.96
CA LEU A 106 -11.03 -0.04 -15.12
C LEU A 106 -9.77 -0.90 -15.23
#